data_ac32c06595bc2485fa8e10532110d1ea
#
_entry.id   ac32c06595bc2485fa8e10532110d1ea
#
_cell.length_a   1.000
_cell.length_b   1.000
_cell.length_c   1.000
_cell.angle_alpha   90.00
_cell.angle_beta   90.00
_cell.angle_gamma   90.00
#
_symmetry.space_group_name_H-M   'P 1'
#
loop_
_entity.id
_entity.type
_entity.pdbx_description
1 polymer ?
#
loop_
_entity_poly.entity_id
_entity_poly.type
_entity_poly.pdbx_seq_one_letter_code
_entity_poly.pdbx_strand_id
1 'polypeptide(L)'
;MLRFILSFFGGIFSVITMSVAMIALSVGAVIWVYGRDLPSHEALAQYQPATISRIYSGEGQIIDEFAEERRLFVPANAIPDMVKEAFISAEDKNFYSHDGYDLRGIGAAAFEAVRSRGKDVRGASTITQQVMKNFLLSGDRQAXRKIKEIILAARVEEALEKEEILELYLNEIFLGQNSYGVSAASQTYFNKNLEELAPHEAAMLAALPKAPSRYHPVRNKDRLLARRNFVLKEMLENGYIDEASYVEEVSMPLRSVQNKDFESFKMEMPPRDYFTDEIRRQLSEDFGEGEFFTGGYNVRATIDAEMQPVAARALRTQLEIYDRARGIWRGTGAKLDLGQIENWKEALSDTTVARDIDLEGQWYPAVVLEVGNDELRLGIEGWTDSMAPPLVPREDIKWVKGSFVDNFKVGDVVHVRALTKDENGSFIRWSLRQVPQVQGAFVAMDVNTGRVIAMQGGFSYQNSVFNRSTQAKRQPGSSFKPFVYAAALDSGYSPATIVVDAPIEVNTPQGIWRPRNSSNKFYGPTPLRTGIERSRNLMTVRLAKQIGMDVVAEYAERFGVYEDMSRFLANALGSEETTLYQMVSAYAMFANGGERVQPTLVDRVQDRFGRT
;
A
#
# COMPACT_ATOMS: atom_id res chain seq x y z
N MET A 1 -17.39 40.54 -73.91
CA MET A 1 -17.13 39.17 -73.46
C MET A 1 -15.96 39.15 -72.46
N LEU A 2 -14.74 39.69 -72.77
CA LEU A 2 -13.58 39.66 -71.86
C LEU A 2 -13.89 40.32 -70.48
N ARG A 3 -14.50 41.51 -70.49
CA ARG A 3 -14.86 42.24 -69.27
C ARG A 3 -15.82 41.44 -68.36
N PHE A 4 -16.78 40.73 -68.95
CA PHE A 4 -17.74 39.91 -68.26
C PHE A 4 -17.03 38.69 -67.57
N ILE A 5 -16.11 38.07 -68.35
CA ILE A 5 -15.33 36.92 -67.83
C ILE A 5 -14.42 37.39 -66.66
N LEU A 6 -13.72 38.52 -66.79
CA LEU A 6 -12.87 39.10 -65.75
C LEU A 6 -13.70 39.46 -64.49
N SER A 7 -14.90 40.04 -64.67
CA SER A 7 -15.79 40.42 -63.59
C SER A 7 -16.32 39.15 -62.87
N PHE A 8 -16.65 38.10 -63.62
CA PHE A 8 -17.11 36.81 -63.05
C PHE A 8 -16.02 36.13 -62.20
N PHE A 9 -14.79 36.03 -62.75
CA PHE A 9 -13.68 35.43 -62.00
C PHE A 9 -13.25 36.32 -60.83
N GLY A 10 -13.32 37.65 -60.96
CA GLY A 10 -13.09 38.59 -59.86
C GLY A 10 -14.10 38.44 -58.76
N GLY A 11 -15.37 38.22 -59.11
CA GLY A 11 -16.44 37.92 -58.14
C GLY A 11 -16.19 36.62 -57.39
N ILE A 12 -15.83 35.56 -58.08
CA ILE A 12 -15.51 34.26 -57.49
C ILE A 12 -14.31 34.41 -56.55
N PHE A 13 -13.25 35.09 -56.98
CA PHE A 13 -12.03 35.34 -56.18
C PHE A 13 -12.40 36.11 -54.91
N SER A 14 -13.23 37.15 -55.00
CA SER A 14 -13.66 37.95 -53.85
C SER A 14 -14.45 37.10 -52.85
N VAL A 15 -15.36 36.24 -53.35
CA VAL A 15 -16.16 35.33 -52.49
C VAL A 15 -15.25 34.34 -51.79
N ILE A 16 -14.30 33.72 -52.50
CA ILE A 16 -13.32 32.79 -51.91
C ILE A 16 -12.47 33.51 -50.83
N THR A 17 -11.94 34.70 -51.16
CA THR A 17 -11.11 35.48 -50.23
C THR A 17 -11.91 35.85 -48.96
N MET A 18 -13.15 36.30 -49.12
CA MET A 18 -14.01 36.67 -48.02
C MET A 18 -14.38 35.45 -47.16
N SER A 19 -14.62 34.30 -47.80
CA SER A 19 -14.89 33.04 -47.09
C SER A 19 -13.64 32.60 -46.26
N VAL A 20 -12.46 32.67 -46.87
CA VAL A 20 -11.21 32.33 -46.18
C VAL A 20 -10.99 33.28 -44.99
N ALA A 21 -11.20 34.60 -45.18
CA ALA A 21 -11.05 35.60 -44.12
C ALA A 21 -12.05 35.33 -42.98
N MET A 22 -13.28 35.00 -43.31
CA MET A 22 -14.34 34.70 -42.32
C MET A 22 -14.01 33.42 -41.52
N ILE A 23 -13.50 32.41 -42.21
CA ILE A 23 -13.04 31.17 -41.56
C ILE A 23 -11.88 31.48 -40.60
N ALA A 24 -10.89 32.26 -41.08
CA ALA A 24 -9.73 32.63 -40.25
C ALA A 24 -10.15 33.40 -38.98
N LEU A 25 -11.09 34.35 -39.13
CA LEU A 25 -11.62 35.11 -37.98
C LEU A 25 -12.37 34.22 -37.03
N SER A 26 -13.17 33.26 -37.53
CA SER A 26 -13.92 32.32 -36.72
C SER A 26 -12.96 31.41 -35.93
N VAL A 27 -11.93 30.90 -36.58
CA VAL A 27 -10.89 30.08 -35.95
C VAL A 27 -10.17 30.90 -34.87
N GLY A 28 -9.79 32.14 -35.19
CA GLY A 28 -9.15 33.05 -34.23
C GLY A 28 -10.02 33.32 -33.01
N ALA A 29 -11.33 33.53 -33.20
CA ALA A 29 -12.27 33.73 -32.11
C ALA A 29 -12.41 32.47 -31.23
N VAL A 30 -12.44 31.30 -31.84
CA VAL A 30 -12.50 30.00 -31.12
C VAL A 30 -11.21 29.83 -30.26
N ILE A 31 -10.05 30.08 -30.86
CA ILE A 31 -8.78 29.97 -30.14
C ILE A 31 -8.74 30.97 -28.98
N TRP A 32 -9.20 32.22 -29.21
CA TRP A 32 -9.22 33.24 -28.15
C TRP A 32 -10.16 32.87 -27.01
N VAL A 33 -11.40 32.45 -27.33
CA VAL A 33 -12.41 32.10 -26.30
C VAL A 33 -11.99 30.89 -25.48
N TYR A 34 -11.53 29.81 -26.12
CA TYR A 34 -11.21 28.56 -25.45
C TYR A 34 -9.78 28.45 -24.95
N GLY A 35 -8.87 29.33 -25.44
CA GLY A 35 -7.45 29.27 -25.09
C GLY A 35 -7.01 30.17 -23.94
N ARG A 36 -7.82 31.21 -23.60
CA ARG A 36 -7.41 32.22 -22.60
C ARG A 36 -7.32 31.68 -21.17
N ASP A 37 -8.14 30.67 -20.83
CA ASP A 37 -8.19 30.10 -19.46
C ASP A 37 -7.37 28.81 -19.35
N LEU A 38 -6.59 28.47 -20.37
CA LEU A 38 -5.78 27.24 -20.35
C LEU A 38 -4.40 27.50 -19.74
N PRO A 39 -3.79 26.50 -19.10
CA PRO A 39 -2.45 26.62 -18.51
C PRO A 39 -1.40 27.06 -19.53
N SER A 40 -0.41 27.78 -19.04
CA SER A 40 0.75 28.20 -19.87
C SER A 40 1.66 26.99 -20.13
N HIS A 41 2.51 27.12 -21.15
CA HIS A 41 3.50 26.09 -21.45
C HIS A 41 4.49 25.88 -20.27
N GLU A 42 4.75 26.91 -19.47
CA GLU A 42 5.63 26.81 -18.30
C GLU A 42 5.01 25.93 -17.22
N ALA A 43 3.71 26.06 -16.98
CA ALA A 43 2.98 25.20 -16.03
C ALA A 43 2.94 23.74 -16.51
N LEU A 44 2.80 23.54 -17.82
CA LEU A 44 2.81 22.21 -18.43
C LEU A 44 4.18 21.53 -18.31
N ALA A 45 5.26 22.30 -18.51
CA ALA A 45 6.63 21.78 -18.41
C ALA A 45 7.00 21.36 -16.96
N GLN A 46 6.29 21.89 -15.96
CA GLN A 46 6.55 21.56 -14.53
C GLN A 46 5.68 20.40 -14.02
N TYR A 47 4.78 19.87 -14.85
CA TYR A 47 3.88 18.80 -14.43
C TYR A 47 4.67 17.51 -14.17
N GLN A 48 4.36 16.85 -13.05
CA GLN A 48 4.94 15.57 -12.67
C GLN A 48 3.81 14.56 -12.40
N PRO A 49 3.80 13.42 -13.10
CA PRO A 49 2.80 12.40 -12.86
C PRO A 49 2.86 11.85 -11.43
N ALA A 50 1.72 11.54 -10.85
CA ALA A 50 1.65 10.81 -9.59
C ALA A 50 2.33 9.44 -9.77
N THR A 51 3.09 8.99 -8.76
CA THR A 51 3.77 7.70 -8.84
C THR A 51 3.83 7.04 -7.46
N ILE A 52 4.12 5.75 -7.44
CA ILE A 52 4.11 4.90 -6.25
C ILE A 52 5.27 5.27 -5.31
N SER A 53 4.98 5.37 -4.01
CA SER A 53 6.02 5.37 -2.98
C SER A 53 6.29 3.91 -2.57
N ARG A 54 7.55 3.54 -2.46
CA ARG A 54 7.99 2.18 -2.13
C ARG A 54 8.78 2.13 -0.85
N ILE A 55 8.55 1.07 -0.08
CA ILE A 55 9.33 0.79 1.13
C ILE A 55 10.18 -0.45 0.87
N TYR A 56 11.47 -0.31 1.15
CA TYR A 56 12.47 -1.37 1.02
C TYR A 56 12.94 -1.78 2.42
N SER A 57 13.21 -3.07 2.61
CA SER A 57 13.85 -3.57 3.84
C SER A 57 15.28 -3.04 3.96
N GLY A 58 15.92 -3.27 5.09
CA GLY A 58 17.34 -2.95 5.30
C GLY A 58 18.24 -3.62 4.27
N GLU A 59 17.85 -4.78 3.74
CA GLU A 59 18.60 -5.55 2.74
C GLU A 59 18.26 -5.13 1.29
N GLY A 60 17.26 -4.25 1.10
CA GLY A 60 16.90 -3.70 -0.21
C GLY A 60 15.77 -4.42 -0.95
N GLN A 61 15.05 -5.32 -0.30
CA GLN A 61 13.87 -5.98 -0.88
C GLN A 61 12.66 -5.06 -0.75
N ILE A 62 11.79 -5.02 -1.77
CA ILE A 62 10.53 -4.26 -1.69
C ILE A 62 9.60 -4.99 -0.72
N ILE A 63 9.16 -4.27 0.33
CA ILE A 63 8.27 -4.83 1.35
C ILE A 63 6.87 -4.21 1.35
N ASP A 64 6.71 -3.01 0.75
CA ASP A 64 5.37 -2.43 0.56
C ASP A 64 5.38 -1.37 -0.53
N GLU A 65 4.20 -1.08 -1.08
CA GLU A 65 3.95 -0.01 -2.05
C GLU A 65 2.72 0.79 -1.63
N PHE A 66 2.81 2.12 -1.74
CA PHE A 66 1.72 3.03 -1.41
C PHE A 66 1.43 3.96 -2.59
N ALA A 67 0.19 3.95 -3.07
CA ALA A 67 -0.24 4.76 -4.21
C ALA A 67 -1.76 4.90 -4.23
N GLU A 68 -2.25 6.04 -4.72
CA GLU A 68 -3.67 6.19 -5.05
C GLU A 68 -4.00 5.40 -6.32
N GLU A 69 -3.08 5.47 -7.30
CA GLU A 69 -3.14 4.72 -8.57
C GLU A 69 -1.78 4.07 -8.78
N ARG A 70 -1.77 2.82 -9.24
CA ARG A 70 -0.50 2.11 -9.42
C ARG A 70 0.22 2.64 -10.66
N ARG A 71 1.28 3.40 -10.43
CA ARG A 71 2.09 4.06 -11.46
C ARG A 71 3.58 4.04 -11.05
N LEU A 72 4.42 3.46 -11.90
CA LEU A 72 5.87 3.41 -11.72
C LEU A 72 6.51 4.31 -12.77
N PHE A 73 7.10 5.41 -12.33
CA PHE A 73 7.73 6.36 -13.23
C PHE A 73 8.99 5.74 -13.86
N VAL A 74 9.14 5.94 -15.17
CA VAL A 74 10.32 5.54 -15.92
C VAL A 74 10.69 6.67 -16.88
N PRO A 75 11.94 7.17 -16.82
CA PRO A 75 12.35 8.26 -17.73
C PRO A 75 12.45 7.78 -19.18
N ALA A 76 12.28 8.70 -20.12
CA ALA A 76 12.21 8.39 -21.56
C ALA A 76 13.39 7.54 -22.06
N ASN A 77 14.60 7.86 -21.58
CA ASN A 77 15.82 7.14 -21.99
C ASN A 77 15.93 5.72 -21.43
N ALA A 78 15.10 5.37 -20.44
CA ALA A 78 15.04 4.02 -19.86
C ALA A 78 13.87 3.19 -20.42
N ILE A 79 13.01 3.79 -21.25
CA ILE A 79 11.94 3.05 -21.93
C ILE A 79 12.52 2.46 -23.22
N PRO A 80 12.49 1.13 -23.41
CA PRO A 80 12.99 0.52 -24.64
C PRO A 80 12.30 1.06 -25.90
N ASP A 81 13.07 1.26 -26.96
CA ASP A 81 12.54 1.80 -28.22
C ASP A 81 11.38 0.94 -28.74
N MET A 82 11.48 -0.36 -28.64
CA MET A 82 10.43 -1.30 -29.07
C MET A 82 9.08 -1.02 -28.39
N VAL A 83 9.10 -0.62 -27.10
CA VAL A 83 7.88 -0.25 -26.36
C VAL A 83 7.32 1.07 -26.93
N LYS A 84 8.18 2.08 -27.12
CA LYS A 84 7.79 3.38 -27.71
C LYS A 84 7.16 3.16 -29.09
N GLU A 85 7.82 2.38 -29.92
CA GLU A 85 7.42 2.08 -31.30
C GLU A 85 6.07 1.35 -31.36
N ALA A 86 5.79 0.45 -30.43
CA ALA A 86 4.50 -0.24 -30.35
C ALA A 86 3.35 0.76 -30.08
N PHE A 87 3.54 1.68 -29.13
CA PHE A 87 2.52 2.68 -28.80
C PHE A 87 2.35 3.71 -29.91
N ILE A 88 3.44 4.16 -30.53
CA ILE A 88 3.40 5.07 -31.67
C ILE A 88 2.63 4.40 -32.83
N SER A 89 2.94 3.15 -33.12
CA SER A 89 2.27 2.39 -34.18
C SER A 89 0.75 2.22 -33.92
N ALA A 90 0.38 1.98 -32.65
CA ALA A 90 -0.99 1.75 -32.25
C ALA A 90 -1.85 3.03 -32.27
N GLU A 91 -1.26 4.16 -31.85
CA GLU A 91 -2.00 5.36 -31.50
C GLU A 91 -1.71 6.57 -32.39
N ASP A 92 -0.46 6.73 -32.88
CA ASP A 92 -0.06 7.98 -33.53
C ASP A 92 1.18 7.77 -34.42
N LYS A 93 1.01 7.10 -35.53
CA LYS A 93 2.15 6.75 -36.42
C LYS A 93 2.96 7.92 -36.96
N ASN A 94 2.37 9.11 -36.95
CA ASN A 94 3.03 10.35 -37.42
C ASN A 94 3.59 11.19 -36.26
N PHE A 95 3.70 10.64 -35.06
CA PHE A 95 4.06 11.36 -33.84
C PHE A 95 5.24 12.28 -33.98
N TYR A 96 6.32 11.81 -34.62
CA TYR A 96 7.56 12.60 -34.79
C TYR A 96 7.47 13.69 -35.89
N SER A 97 6.36 13.74 -36.65
CA SER A 97 6.27 14.62 -37.81
C SER A 97 5.19 15.71 -37.74
N HIS A 98 4.38 15.73 -36.68
CA HIS A 98 3.34 16.75 -36.51
C HIS A 98 3.58 17.60 -35.25
N ASP A 99 2.90 18.75 -35.16
CA ASP A 99 3.02 19.71 -34.06
C ASP A 99 1.78 19.64 -33.12
N GLY A 100 1.50 18.45 -32.59
CA GLY A 100 0.43 18.24 -31.63
C GLY A 100 -0.94 17.85 -32.23
N TYR A 101 -1.12 18.05 -33.51
CA TYR A 101 -2.34 17.64 -34.22
C TYR A 101 -1.98 17.17 -35.65
N ASP A 102 -2.62 16.12 -36.09
CA ASP A 102 -2.34 15.51 -37.41
C ASP A 102 -3.53 15.76 -38.36
N LEU A 103 -3.42 16.82 -39.17
CA LEU A 103 -4.44 17.16 -40.16
C LEU A 103 -4.62 16.07 -41.23
N ARG A 104 -3.53 15.37 -41.59
CA ARG A 104 -3.58 14.26 -42.54
C ARG A 104 -4.31 13.06 -41.93
N GLY A 105 -4.03 12.76 -40.68
CA GLY A 105 -4.71 11.71 -39.91
C GLY A 105 -6.20 11.99 -39.74
N ILE A 106 -6.55 13.25 -39.44
CA ILE A 106 -7.98 13.68 -39.33
C ILE A 106 -8.67 13.50 -40.70
N GLY A 107 -8.03 13.94 -41.80
CA GLY A 107 -8.57 13.77 -43.13
C GLY A 107 -8.77 12.30 -43.51
N ALA A 108 -7.76 11.47 -43.21
CA ALA A 108 -7.84 10.02 -43.47
C ALA A 108 -8.96 9.36 -42.64
N ALA A 109 -9.09 9.71 -41.36
CA ALA A 109 -10.15 9.18 -40.50
C ALA A 109 -11.55 9.59 -40.97
N ALA A 110 -11.69 10.83 -41.42
CA ALA A 110 -12.95 11.34 -41.96
C ALA A 110 -13.32 10.58 -43.26
N PHE A 111 -12.35 10.37 -44.16
CA PHE A 111 -12.56 9.60 -45.38
C PHE A 111 -12.96 8.15 -45.05
N GLU A 112 -12.29 7.52 -44.11
CA GLU A 112 -12.53 6.16 -43.68
C GLU A 112 -13.96 6.03 -43.04
N ALA A 113 -14.34 7.03 -42.25
CA ALA A 113 -15.68 7.09 -41.64
C ALA A 113 -16.80 7.13 -42.71
N VAL A 114 -16.59 7.94 -43.75
CA VAL A 114 -17.54 8.03 -44.86
C VAL A 114 -17.61 6.70 -45.63
N ARG A 115 -16.43 6.10 -45.91
CA ARG A 115 -16.33 4.86 -46.70
C ARG A 115 -16.90 3.64 -45.93
N SER A 116 -16.66 3.56 -44.62
CA SER A 116 -17.10 2.45 -43.78
C SER A 116 -18.51 2.65 -43.19
N ARG A 117 -19.15 3.78 -43.48
CA ARG A 117 -20.42 4.19 -42.88
C ARG A 117 -20.35 4.23 -41.34
N GLY A 118 -19.22 4.63 -40.83
CA GLY A 118 -18.96 4.79 -39.38
C GLY A 118 -18.65 3.51 -38.62
N LYS A 119 -18.49 2.38 -39.30
CA LYS A 119 -18.26 1.08 -38.63
C LYS A 119 -16.82 0.88 -38.15
N ASP A 120 -15.84 1.37 -38.92
CA ASP A 120 -14.40 1.23 -38.60
C ASP A 120 -13.70 2.57 -38.80
N VAL A 121 -13.61 3.36 -37.74
CA VAL A 121 -12.96 4.68 -37.81
C VAL A 121 -11.70 4.61 -36.94
N ARG A 122 -10.56 4.95 -37.52
CA ARG A 122 -9.32 5.12 -36.76
C ARG A 122 -9.47 6.26 -35.77
N GLY A 123 -8.83 6.15 -34.63
CA GLY A 123 -8.70 7.26 -33.71
C GLY A 123 -7.88 8.37 -34.41
N ALA A 124 -8.43 9.58 -34.40
CA ALA A 124 -7.75 10.73 -35.01
C ALA A 124 -7.09 11.63 -33.97
N SER A 125 -6.98 11.18 -32.71
CA SER A 125 -6.33 11.92 -31.63
C SER A 125 -4.86 11.53 -31.53
N THR A 126 -3.98 12.52 -31.52
CA THR A 126 -2.54 12.30 -31.36
C THR A 126 -2.20 11.91 -29.92
N ILE A 127 -1.02 11.36 -29.71
CA ILE A 127 -0.45 11.09 -28.36
C ILE A 127 -0.46 12.38 -27.53
N THR A 128 -0.04 13.51 -28.10
CA THR A 128 -0.02 14.80 -27.41
C THR A 128 -1.42 15.22 -26.95
N GLN A 129 -2.45 15.03 -27.79
CA GLN A 129 -3.84 15.31 -27.43
C GLN A 129 -4.32 14.39 -26.30
N GLN A 130 -3.91 13.13 -26.31
CA GLN A 130 -4.28 12.17 -25.24
C GLN A 130 -3.64 12.55 -23.90
N VAL A 131 -2.39 13.03 -23.91
CA VAL A 131 -1.72 13.57 -22.70
C VAL A 131 -2.55 14.74 -22.16
N MET A 132 -2.92 15.70 -23.01
CA MET A 132 -3.68 16.89 -22.58
C MET A 132 -5.06 16.52 -22.04
N LYS A 133 -5.71 15.55 -22.66
CA LYS A 133 -7.02 15.03 -22.19
C LYS A 133 -6.89 14.47 -20.77
N ASN A 134 -5.87 13.68 -20.52
CA ASN A 134 -5.69 13.01 -19.23
C ASN A 134 -5.29 13.97 -18.10
N PHE A 135 -4.46 14.97 -18.44
CA PHE A 135 -3.88 15.89 -17.46
C PHE A 135 -4.78 17.04 -17.04
N LEU A 136 -5.48 17.65 -17.98
CA LEU A 136 -6.00 19.00 -17.76
C LEU A 136 -7.51 19.14 -17.94
N LEU A 137 -8.19 18.14 -18.48
CA LEU A 137 -9.55 18.32 -18.98
C LEU A 137 -10.57 17.29 -18.44
N SER A 138 -10.34 16.77 -17.27
CA SER A 138 -11.15 15.69 -16.68
C SER A 138 -12.62 16.04 -16.42
N GLY A 139 -12.97 17.32 -16.32
CA GLY A 139 -14.34 17.78 -15.98
C GLY A 139 -15.13 18.42 -17.10
N ASP A 140 -14.56 18.64 -18.26
CA ASP A 140 -15.21 19.44 -19.33
C ASP A 140 -16.17 18.62 -20.21
N ARG A 141 -17.20 19.28 -20.75
CA ARG A 141 -18.12 18.71 -21.74
C ARG A 141 -17.36 18.30 -23.01
N GLN A 142 -17.76 17.22 -23.65
CA GLN A 142 -17.01 16.59 -24.75
C GLN A 142 -16.62 17.52 -25.90
N ALA A 143 -17.50 18.43 -26.33
CA ALA A 143 -17.18 19.35 -27.45
C ALA A 143 -16.12 20.41 -27.10
N UNK A 144 -16.09 20.85 -26.10
CA UNK A 144 -15.28 21.72 -25.69
C UNK A 144 -14.00 21.24 -25.44
N ARG A 145 -14.12 20.23 -24.81
CA ARG A 145 -12.86 19.55 -24.47
C ARG A 145 -11.97 19.31 -25.70
N LYS A 146 -12.56 18.85 -26.80
CA LYS A 146 -11.75 18.52 -27.99
C LYS A 146 -11.03 19.75 -28.56
N ILE A 147 -11.65 20.91 -28.51
CA ILE A 147 -11.01 22.16 -28.94
C ILE A 147 -9.82 22.49 -28.02
N LYS A 148 -10.06 22.39 -26.72
CA LYS A 148 -9.03 22.64 -25.71
C LYS A 148 -7.84 21.67 -25.83
N GLU A 149 -8.11 20.38 -26.09
CA GLU A 149 -7.08 19.36 -26.34
C GLU A 149 -6.16 19.77 -27.48
N ILE A 150 -6.71 20.25 -28.59
CA ILE A 150 -5.94 20.66 -29.78
C ILE A 150 -5.08 21.89 -29.46
N ILE A 151 -5.68 22.89 -28.79
CA ILE A 151 -4.94 24.14 -28.42
C ILE A 151 -3.81 23.81 -27.45
N LEU A 152 -4.08 23.00 -26.44
CA LEU A 152 -3.07 22.60 -25.45
C LEU A 152 -1.99 21.72 -26.06
N ALA A 153 -2.36 20.81 -26.96
CA ALA A 153 -1.39 19.96 -27.68
C ALA A 153 -0.41 20.81 -28.47
N ALA A 154 -0.91 21.83 -29.19
CA ALA A 154 -0.03 22.76 -29.93
C ALA A 154 0.93 23.52 -28.99
N ARG A 155 0.40 24.01 -27.84
CA ARG A 155 1.23 24.71 -26.84
C ARG A 155 2.31 23.81 -26.24
N VAL A 156 1.96 22.56 -25.94
CA VAL A 156 2.91 21.61 -25.34
C VAL A 156 4.03 21.26 -26.29
N GLU A 157 3.72 21.12 -27.58
CA GLU A 157 4.75 20.86 -28.62
C GLU A 157 5.72 22.03 -28.82
N GLU A 158 5.32 23.26 -28.43
CA GLU A 158 6.21 24.41 -28.41
C GLU A 158 7.14 24.43 -27.17
N ALA A 159 6.71 23.75 -26.10
CA ALA A 159 7.37 23.79 -24.78
C ALA A 159 8.23 22.56 -24.47
N LEU A 160 7.86 21.39 -24.98
CA LEU A 160 8.49 20.11 -24.67
C LEU A 160 8.97 19.40 -25.95
N GLU A 161 10.07 18.69 -25.81
CA GLU A 161 10.57 17.82 -26.88
C GLU A 161 9.67 16.57 -27.03
N LYS A 162 9.68 15.95 -28.20
CA LYS A 162 8.91 14.75 -28.50
C LYS A 162 9.13 13.64 -27.47
N GLU A 163 10.38 13.44 -27.04
CA GLU A 163 10.72 12.41 -26.05
C GLU A 163 10.11 12.73 -24.68
N GLU A 164 10.03 14.00 -24.29
CA GLU A 164 9.41 14.43 -23.03
C GLU A 164 7.89 14.20 -23.07
N ILE A 165 7.26 14.49 -24.21
CA ILE A 165 5.81 14.25 -24.40
C ILE A 165 5.54 12.74 -24.35
N LEU A 166 6.38 11.93 -24.99
CA LEU A 166 6.24 10.49 -25.01
C LEU A 166 6.45 9.90 -23.59
N GLU A 167 7.42 10.46 -22.83
CA GLU A 167 7.63 10.11 -21.42
C GLU A 167 6.35 10.33 -20.60
N LEU A 168 5.75 11.51 -20.73
CA LEU A 168 4.49 11.83 -20.03
C LEU A 168 3.39 10.83 -20.42
N TYR A 169 3.23 10.57 -21.72
CA TYR A 169 2.21 9.65 -22.23
C TYR A 169 2.40 8.25 -21.66
N LEU A 170 3.60 7.69 -21.78
CA LEU A 170 3.90 6.31 -21.40
C LEU A 170 3.88 6.08 -19.88
N ASN A 171 4.03 7.16 -19.09
CA ASN A 171 3.90 7.07 -17.63
C ASN A 171 2.47 7.30 -17.13
N GLU A 172 1.59 7.90 -17.95
CA GLU A 172 0.25 8.32 -17.53
C GLU A 172 -0.89 7.44 -18.05
N ILE A 173 -0.70 6.82 -19.20
CA ILE A 173 -1.79 6.16 -19.90
C ILE A 173 -2.38 5.01 -19.06
N PHE A 174 -3.72 4.98 -18.94
CA PHE A 174 -4.42 3.90 -18.23
C PHE A 174 -4.47 2.66 -19.12
N LEU A 175 -3.97 1.55 -18.60
CA LEU A 175 -3.82 0.29 -19.33
C LEU A 175 -4.68 -0.85 -18.73
N GLY A 176 -5.64 -0.51 -17.90
CA GLY A 176 -6.50 -1.52 -17.26
C GLY A 176 -5.85 -2.13 -16.01
N GLN A 177 -6.60 -2.95 -15.28
CA GLN A 177 -6.12 -3.65 -14.07
C GLN A 177 -5.46 -2.68 -13.06
N ASN A 178 -6.05 -1.48 -12.92
CA ASN A 178 -5.54 -0.41 -12.06
C ASN A 178 -4.09 0.02 -12.38
N SER A 179 -3.62 -0.20 -13.61
CA SER A 179 -2.26 0.12 -14.03
C SER A 179 -2.23 1.39 -14.87
N TYR A 180 -1.42 2.34 -14.44
CA TYR A 180 -1.17 3.61 -15.12
C TYR A 180 0.31 3.62 -15.54
N GLY A 181 0.53 3.80 -16.83
CA GLY A 181 1.85 3.78 -17.43
C GLY A 181 2.38 2.38 -17.76
N VAL A 182 3.36 2.34 -18.65
CA VAL A 182 3.87 1.09 -19.23
C VAL A 182 4.63 0.23 -18.23
N SER A 183 5.36 0.84 -17.30
CA SER A 183 6.14 0.07 -16.32
C SER A 183 5.23 -0.68 -15.34
N ALA A 184 4.22 0.00 -14.79
CA ALA A 184 3.24 -0.65 -13.91
C ALA A 184 2.47 -1.73 -14.65
N ALA A 185 2.08 -1.47 -15.91
CA ALA A 185 1.35 -2.44 -16.73
C ALA A 185 2.21 -3.67 -17.06
N SER A 186 3.51 -3.48 -17.36
CA SER A 186 4.42 -4.60 -17.61
C SER A 186 4.46 -5.57 -16.41
N GLN A 187 4.54 -5.03 -15.20
CA GLN A 187 4.52 -5.85 -13.99
C GLN A 187 3.13 -6.49 -13.77
N THR A 188 2.06 -5.73 -13.99
CA THR A 188 0.68 -6.21 -13.76
C THR A 188 0.30 -7.34 -14.72
N TYR A 189 0.67 -7.23 -16.00
CA TYR A 189 0.27 -8.21 -17.02
C TYR A 189 1.27 -9.34 -17.19
N PHE A 190 2.57 -9.10 -16.97
CA PHE A 190 3.63 -10.07 -17.31
C PHE A 190 4.59 -10.38 -16.16
N ASN A 191 4.55 -9.61 -15.07
CA ASN A 191 5.55 -9.68 -13.97
C ASN A 191 6.98 -9.53 -14.55
N LYS A 192 7.16 -8.56 -15.44
CA LYS A 192 8.43 -8.29 -16.14
C LYS A 192 8.80 -6.81 -16.07
N ASN A 193 10.08 -6.54 -16.12
CA ASN A 193 10.59 -5.18 -16.39
C ASN A 193 10.44 -4.88 -17.89
N LEU A 194 10.48 -3.60 -18.26
CA LEU A 194 10.28 -3.18 -19.66
C LEU A 194 11.28 -3.80 -20.61
N GLU A 195 12.53 -3.99 -20.18
CA GLU A 195 13.62 -4.55 -20.99
C GLU A 195 13.42 -6.04 -21.30
N GLU A 196 12.57 -6.70 -20.54
CA GLU A 196 12.30 -8.15 -20.68
C GLU A 196 11.12 -8.45 -21.61
N LEU A 197 10.42 -7.39 -22.07
CA LEU A 197 9.24 -7.54 -22.91
C LEU A 197 9.62 -8.00 -24.32
N ALA A 198 8.89 -8.99 -24.84
CA ALA A 198 8.93 -9.35 -26.26
C ALA A 198 8.07 -8.40 -27.08
N PRO A 199 8.30 -8.29 -28.41
CA PRO A 199 7.47 -7.38 -29.25
C PRO A 199 5.96 -7.67 -29.17
N HIS A 200 5.52 -8.93 -29.07
CA HIS A 200 4.10 -9.25 -28.94
C HIS A 200 3.53 -8.80 -27.58
N GLU A 201 4.37 -8.76 -26.54
CA GLU A 201 3.96 -8.27 -25.21
C GLU A 201 3.85 -6.75 -25.23
N ALA A 202 4.81 -6.05 -25.80
CA ALA A 202 4.73 -4.59 -25.98
C ALA A 202 3.52 -4.20 -26.83
N ALA A 203 3.26 -4.94 -27.90
CA ALA A 203 2.09 -4.74 -28.76
C ALA A 203 0.77 -4.99 -27.99
N MET A 204 0.76 -5.95 -27.07
CA MET A 204 -0.41 -6.19 -26.20
C MET A 204 -0.67 -4.98 -25.30
N LEU A 205 0.36 -4.40 -24.67
CA LEU A 205 0.19 -3.20 -23.85
C LEU A 205 -0.30 -2.03 -24.72
N ALA A 206 0.25 -1.85 -25.90
CA ALA A 206 -0.12 -0.77 -26.83
C ALA A 206 -1.55 -0.95 -27.40
N ALA A 207 -2.13 -2.15 -27.31
CA ALA A 207 -3.50 -2.43 -27.72
C ALA A 207 -4.53 -1.87 -26.72
N LEU A 208 -4.14 -1.69 -25.45
CA LEU A 208 -5.06 -1.42 -24.35
C LEU A 208 -5.64 0.01 -24.32
N PRO A 209 -4.88 1.09 -24.64
CA PRO A 209 -5.40 2.46 -24.46
C PRO A 209 -6.74 2.74 -25.12
N LYS A 210 -7.00 2.14 -26.27
CA LYS A 210 -8.23 2.34 -27.04
C LYS A 210 -9.50 2.04 -26.23
N ALA A 211 -9.48 0.98 -25.41
CA ALA A 211 -10.64 0.60 -24.57
C ALA A 211 -10.19 -0.45 -23.52
N PRO A 212 -9.50 -0.05 -22.47
CA PRO A 212 -8.91 -1.03 -21.52
C PRO A 212 -9.92 -2.02 -20.94
N SER A 213 -11.14 -1.57 -20.65
CA SER A 213 -12.20 -2.44 -20.11
C SER A 213 -12.68 -3.49 -21.13
N ARG A 214 -12.60 -3.19 -22.44
CA ARG A 214 -13.04 -4.07 -23.51
C ARG A 214 -11.94 -5.07 -23.95
N TYR A 215 -10.70 -4.83 -23.56
CA TYR A 215 -9.53 -5.66 -23.94
C TYR A 215 -9.00 -6.43 -22.72
N HIS A 216 -9.93 -7.07 -21.98
CA HIS A 216 -9.57 -7.85 -20.81
C HIS A 216 -8.89 -9.18 -21.23
N PRO A 217 -7.70 -9.52 -20.71
CA PRO A 217 -6.95 -10.69 -21.19
C PRO A 217 -7.62 -12.05 -20.93
N VAL A 218 -8.58 -12.12 -20.03
CA VAL A 218 -9.33 -13.36 -19.76
C VAL A 218 -10.71 -13.30 -20.44
N ARG A 219 -11.52 -12.29 -20.04
CA ARG A 219 -12.93 -12.22 -20.49
C ARG A 219 -13.08 -11.93 -21.98
N ASN A 220 -12.14 -11.20 -22.58
CA ASN A 220 -12.20 -10.79 -23.99
C ASN A 220 -10.88 -11.11 -24.71
N LYS A 221 -10.33 -12.29 -24.43
CA LYS A 221 -9.02 -12.73 -24.91
C LYS A 221 -8.88 -12.62 -26.44
N ASP A 222 -9.88 -13.10 -27.18
CA ASP A 222 -9.83 -13.10 -28.64
C ASP A 222 -9.82 -11.68 -29.23
N ARG A 223 -10.57 -10.77 -28.61
CA ARG A 223 -10.60 -9.36 -29.03
C ARG A 223 -9.27 -8.68 -28.77
N LEU A 224 -8.64 -8.96 -27.61
CA LEU A 224 -7.32 -8.42 -27.28
C LEU A 224 -6.26 -9.01 -28.21
N LEU A 225 -6.31 -10.29 -28.51
CA LEU A 225 -5.39 -10.96 -29.46
C LEU A 225 -5.47 -10.31 -30.84
N ALA A 226 -6.68 -10.08 -31.35
CA ALA A 226 -6.88 -9.43 -32.65
C ALA A 226 -6.30 -8.01 -32.67
N ARG A 227 -6.52 -7.26 -31.60
CA ARG A 227 -5.98 -5.87 -31.48
C ARG A 227 -4.45 -5.89 -31.33
N ARG A 228 -3.87 -6.82 -30.57
CA ARG A 228 -2.41 -7.02 -30.47
C ARG A 228 -1.81 -7.27 -31.85
N ASN A 229 -2.43 -8.17 -32.59
CA ASN A 229 -1.93 -8.53 -33.95
C ASN A 229 -2.06 -7.35 -34.91
N PHE A 230 -3.08 -6.51 -34.78
CA PHE A 230 -3.20 -5.26 -35.50
C PHE A 230 -2.01 -4.34 -35.20
N VAL A 231 -1.63 -4.21 -33.91
CA VAL A 231 -0.49 -3.35 -33.53
C VAL A 231 0.80 -3.89 -34.16
N LEU A 232 1.03 -5.21 -34.12
CA LEU A 232 2.21 -5.83 -34.75
C LEU A 232 2.25 -5.54 -36.24
N LYS A 233 1.09 -5.58 -36.92
CA LYS A 233 0.98 -5.23 -38.34
C LYS A 233 1.37 -3.77 -38.60
N GLU A 234 0.89 -2.84 -37.76
CA GLU A 234 1.25 -1.42 -37.88
C GLU A 234 2.75 -1.20 -37.63
N MET A 235 3.36 -1.95 -36.68
CA MET A 235 4.79 -1.92 -36.43
C MET A 235 5.59 -2.38 -37.66
N LEU A 236 5.11 -3.42 -38.36
CA LEU A 236 5.71 -3.87 -39.63
C LEU A 236 5.58 -2.79 -40.71
N GLU A 237 4.38 -2.24 -40.90
CA GLU A 237 4.10 -1.20 -41.92
C GLU A 237 4.91 0.09 -41.67
N ASN A 238 5.24 0.39 -40.42
CA ASN A 238 6.06 1.54 -40.01
C ASN A 238 7.56 1.24 -40.08
N GLY A 239 7.95 -0.01 -40.35
CA GLY A 239 9.35 -0.41 -40.46
C GLY A 239 10.07 -0.64 -39.13
N TYR A 240 9.35 -0.79 -38.04
CA TYR A 240 9.92 -1.03 -36.70
C TYR A 240 10.28 -2.49 -36.48
N ILE A 241 9.59 -3.41 -37.14
CA ILE A 241 9.93 -4.84 -37.15
C ILE A 241 9.98 -5.34 -38.61
N ASP A 242 10.74 -6.39 -38.88
CA ASP A 242 10.80 -6.99 -40.20
C ASP A 242 9.74 -8.09 -40.37
N GLU A 243 9.58 -8.59 -41.59
CA GLU A 243 8.57 -9.60 -41.93
C GLU A 243 8.76 -10.91 -41.14
N ALA A 244 10.00 -11.32 -40.92
CA ALA A 244 10.31 -12.56 -40.19
C ALA A 244 9.87 -12.44 -38.71
N SER A 245 10.21 -11.31 -38.08
CA SER A 245 9.79 -11.00 -36.70
C SER A 245 8.28 -10.92 -36.61
N TYR A 246 7.63 -10.25 -37.58
CA TYR A 246 6.16 -10.14 -37.58
C TYR A 246 5.50 -11.53 -37.60
N VAL A 247 5.94 -12.41 -38.50
CA VAL A 247 5.37 -13.77 -38.62
C VAL A 247 5.55 -14.55 -37.29
N GLU A 248 6.72 -14.46 -36.67
CA GLU A 248 7.01 -15.10 -35.39
C GLU A 248 6.11 -14.54 -34.28
N GLU A 249 6.08 -13.22 -34.13
CA GLU A 249 5.41 -12.55 -33.00
C GLU A 249 3.87 -12.69 -33.09
N VAL A 250 3.29 -12.66 -34.28
CA VAL A 250 1.83 -12.88 -34.48
C VAL A 250 1.45 -14.31 -34.06
N SER A 251 2.34 -15.29 -34.24
CA SER A 251 2.07 -16.68 -33.89
C SER A 251 2.10 -16.94 -32.37
N MET A 252 2.69 -16.03 -31.59
CA MET A 252 2.81 -16.18 -30.13
C MET A 252 1.43 -16.13 -29.46
N PRO A 253 1.17 -17.07 -28.51
CA PRO A 253 -0.09 -17.04 -27.77
C PRO A 253 -0.19 -15.82 -26.87
N LEU A 254 -1.40 -15.40 -26.56
CA LEU A 254 -1.64 -14.30 -25.60
C LEU A 254 -1.54 -14.87 -24.19
N ARG A 255 -0.49 -14.49 -23.47
CA ARG A 255 -0.21 -14.91 -22.11
C ARG A 255 -0.28 -13.72 -21.16
N SER A 256 -0.67 -13.95 -19.91
CA SER A 256 -0.71 -12.92 -18.89
C SER A 256 -0.79 -13.50 -17.48
N VAL A 257 -0.49 -12.67 -16.50
CA VAL A 257 -0.71 -12.97 -15.06
C VAL A 257 -2.19 -13.34 -14.83
N GLN A 258 -3.13 -12.60 -15.44
CA GLN A 258 -4.57 -12.81 -15.28
C GLN A 258 -5.02 -14.18 -15.82
N ASN A 259 -4.34 -14.72 -16.82
CA ASN A 259 -4.56 -16.06 -17.35
C ASN A 259 -3.79 -17.15 -16.57
N LYS A 260 -3.05 -16.75 -15.52
CA LYS A 260 -2.18 -17.62 -14.71
C LYS A 260 -0.99 -18.19 -15.50
N ASP A 261 -0.59 -17.52 -16.59
CA ASP A 261 0.60 -17.92 -17.37
C ASP A 261 1.90 -17.45 -16.70
N PHE A 262 1.80 -16.43 -15.85
CA PHE A 262 2.93 -15.87 -15.09
C PHE A 262 2.50 -15.68 -13.64
N GLU A 263 3.44 -15.76 -12.71
CA GLU A 263 3.19 -15.44 -11.29
C GLU A 263 2.97 -13.91 -11.14
N SER A 264 2.13 -13.53 -10.18
CA SER A 264 1.91 -12.12 -9.89
C SER A 264 3.09 -11.54 -9.12
N PHE A 265 3.55 -10.34 -9.48
CA PHE A 265 4.56 -9.61 -8.70
C PHE A 265 4.14 -9.43 -7.22
N LYS A 266 2.84 -9.37 -6.95
CA LYS A 266 2.30 -9.22 -5.59
C LYS A 266 2.59 -10.42 -4.69
N MET A 267 2.83 -11.59 -5.26
CA MET A 267 3.17 -12.80 -4.49
C MET A 267 4.59 -12.74 -3.90
N GLU A 268 5.45 -11.88 -4.41
CA GLU A 268 6.82 -11.70 -3.93
C GLU A 268 6.90 -10.71 -2.75
N MET A 269 5.86 -9.90 -2.56
CA MET A 269 5.83 -8.94 -1.44
C MET A 269 5.13 -9.57 -0.23
N PRO A 270 5.65 -9.37 0.99
CA PRO A 270 4.91 -9.78 2.18
C PRO A 270 3.60 -9.00 2.31
N PRO A 271 2.60 -9.53 3.02
CA PRO A 271 1.40 -8.74 3.28
C PRO A 271 1.74 -7.49 4.11
N ARG A 272 1.02 -6.39 3.84
CA ARG A 272 1.19 -5.14 4.60
C ARG A 272 1.05 -5.41 6.09
N ASP A 273 1.92 -4.82 6.88
CA ASP A 273 1.98 -5.04 8.32
C ASP A 273 2.03 -3.71 9.10
N TYR A 274 2.15 -3.82 10.43
CA TYR A 274 2.22 -2.66 11.32
C TYR A 274 3.47 -1.82 11.08
N PHE A 275 4.57 -2.44 10.65
CA PHE A 275 5.83 -1.72 10.43
C PHE A 275 5.72 -0.77 9.23
N THR A 276 5.32 -1.30 8.08
CA THR A 276 5.21 -0.50 6.86
C THR A 276 4.09 0.54 6.95
N ASP A 277 2.98 0.19 7.61
CA ASP A 277 1.90 1.16 7.81
C ASP A 277 2.31 2.29 8.76
N GLU A 278 3.11 2.01 9.79
CA GLU A 278 3.63 3.05 10.67
C GLU A 278 4.55 4.03 9.91
N ILE A 279 5.39 3.50 9.01
CA ILE A 279 6.22 4.36 8.12
C ILE A 279 5.30 5.26 7.29
N ARG A 280 4.26 4.70 6.67
CA ARG A 280 3.28 5.48 5.90
C ARG A 280 2.69 6.60 6.77
N ARG A 281 2.27 6.26 7.98
CA ARG A 281 1.65 7.20 8.90
C ARG A 281 2.59 8.36 9.25
N GLN A 282 3.83 8.04 9.62
CA GLN A 282 4.84 9.05 10.00
C GLN A 282 5.22 9.94 8.81
N LEU A 283 5.49 9.35 7.65
CA LEU A 283 5.87 10.13 6.46
C LEU A 283 4.69 10.94 5.91
N SER A 284 3.46 10.47 6.08
CA SER A 284 2.26 11.25 5.73
C SER A 284 2.10 12.46 6.64
N GLU A 285 2.48 12.35 7.91
CA GLU A 285 2.50 13.51 8.84
C GLU A 285 3.59 14.52 8.42
N ASP A 286 4.76 14.03 8.00
CA ASP A 286 5.90 14.88 7.63
C ASP A 286 5.71 15.58 6.28
N PHE A 287 5.24 14.87 5.26
CA PHE A 287 5.18 15.36 3.87
C PHE A 287 3.76 15.71 3.41
N GLY A 288 2.74 15.24 4.11
CA GLY A 288 1.35 15.28 3.67
C GLY A 288 0.95 13.93 3.06
N GLU A 289 -0.28 13.48 3.35
CA GLU A 289 -0.77 12.18 2.90
C GLU A 289 -0.80 12.07 1.37
N GLY A 290 -1.33 13.09 0.69
CA GLY A 290 -1.36 13.12 -0.78
C GLY A 290 0.03 13.04 -1.39
N GLU A 291 0.97 13.82 -0.85
CA GLU A 291 2.36 13.83 -1.34
C GLU A 291 3.04 12.46 -1.14
N PHE A 292 2.81 11.81 0.00
CA PHE A 292 3.39 10.47 0.22
C PHE A 292 2.87 9.45 -0.80
N PHE A 293 1.56 9.48 -1.09
CA PHE A 293 0.95 8.52 -2.04
C PHE A 293 1.27 8.80 -3.50
N THR A 294 1.61 10.04 -3.85
CA THR A 294 1.82 10.44 -5.26
C THR A 294 3.24 10.88 -5.58
N GLY A 295 4.07 11.11 -4.58
CA GLY A 295 5.41 11.69 -4.74
C GLY A 295 6.49 10.74 -5.24
N GLY A 296 6.26 9.44 -5.19
CA GLY A 296 7.24 8.46 -5.68
C GLY A 296 8.47 8.33 -4.80
N TYR A 297 8.26 8.32 -3.49
CA TYR A 297 9.35 8.20 -2.53
C TYR A 297 9.88 6.77 -2.46
N ASN A 298 11.19 6.63 -2.39
CA ASN A 298 11.88 5.38 -2.13
C ASN A 298 12.38 5.43 -0.68
N VAL A 299 11.76 4.62 0.18
CA VAL A 299 12.01 4.63 1.62
C VAL A 299 12.78 3.38 2.01
N ARG A 300 13.97 3.55 2.56
CA ARG A 300 14.71 2.41 3.12
C ARG A 300 14.39 2.31 4.60
N ALA A 301 13.73 1.22 4.99
CA ALA A 301 13.29 0.95 6.36
C ALA A 301 14.44 0.39 7.19
N THR A 302 14.31 0.51 8.51
CA THR A 302 15.24 -0.09 9.48
C THR A 302 14.91 -1.55 9.75
N ILE A 303 13.80 -2.06 9.24
CA ILE A 303 13.30 -3.40 9.51
C ILE A 303 14.33 -4.48 9.16
N ASP A 304 14.48 -5.45 10.05
CA ASP A 304 15.23 -6.68 9.80
C ASP A 304 14.23 -7.73 9.30
N ALA A 305 14.38 -8.14 8.04
CA ALA A 305 13.42 -9.03 7.37
C ALA A 305 13.36 -10.42 8.00
N GLU A 306 14.40 -10.86 8.71
CA GLU A 306 14.40 -12.13 9.44
C GLU A 306 13.80 -11.99 10.84
N MET A 307 14.07 -10.88 11.51
CA MET A 307 13.59 -10.63 12.88
C MET A 307 12.08 -10.32 12.94
N GLN A 308 11.55 -9.62 11.94
CA GLN A 308 10.13 -9.22 11.94
C GLN A 308 9.19 -10.44 12.02
N PRO A 309 9.35 -11.51 11.21
CA PRO A 309 8.51 -12.71 11.35
C PRO A 309 8.67 -13.40 12.72
N VAL A 310 9.88 -13.37 13.30
CA VAL A 310 10.13 -13.95 14.63
C VAL A 310 9.34 -13.18 15.69
N ALA A 311 9.36 -11.85 15.65
CA ALA A 311 8.60 -11.00 16.57
C ALA A 311 7.09 -11.24 16.45
N ALA A 312 6.58 -11.30 15.21
CA ALA A 312 5.16 -11.57 14.94
C ALA A 312 4.75 -12.93 15.52
N ARG A 313 5.55 -13.96 15.27
CA ARG A 313 5.29 -15.32 15.76
C ARG A 313 5.30 -15.37 17.28
N ALA A 314 6.28 -14.75 17.92
CA ALA A 314 6.40 -14.74 19.38
C ALA A 314 5.17 -14.11 20.03
N LEU A 315 4.73 -12.96 19.54
CA LEU A 315 3.54 -12.27 20.06
C LEU A 315 2.28 -13.11 19.80
N ARG A 316 2.09 -13.57 18.58
CA ARG A 316 0.92 -14.36 18.17
C ARG A 316 0.77 -15.63 19.01
N THR A 317 1.88 -16.35 19.23
CA THR A 317 1.87 -17.60 20.02
C THR A 317 1.30 -17.36 21.41
N GLN A 318 1.77 -16.35 22.13
CA GLN A 318 1.35 -16.09 23.49
C GLN A 318 -0.09 -15.56 23.56
N LEU A 319 -0.49 -14.73 22.63
CA LEU A 319 -1.87 -14.24 22.56
C LEU A 319 -2.85 -15.38 22.27
N GLU A 320 -2.49 -16.30 21.37
CA GLU A 320 -3.32 -17.47 21.05
C GLU A 320 -3.43 -18.42 22.25
N ILE A 321 -2.31 -18.72 22.91
CA ILE A 321 -2.30 -19.59 24.12
C ILE A 321 -3.25 -19.03 25.17
N TYR A 322 -3.15 -17.73 25.47
CA TYR A 322 -4.00 -17.07 26.46
C TYR A 322 -5.48 -17.15 26.07
N ASP A 323 -5.79 -16.84 24.80
CA ASP A 323 -7.18 -16.81 24.31
C ASP A 323 -7.81 -18.22 24.34
N ARG A 324 -7.08 -19.22 23.87
CA ARG A 324 -7.57 -20.62 23.84
C ARG A 324 -7.80 -21.19 25.25
N ALA A 325 -6.96 -20.79 26.22
CA ALA A 325 -7.11 -21.22 27.62
C ALA A 325 -8.45 -20.77 28.22
N ARG A 326 -9.06 -19.71 27.70
CA ARG A 326 -10.37 -19.22 28.14
C ARG A 326 -11.52 -20.10 27.62
N GLY A 327 -11.33 -20.75 26.48
CA GLY A 327 -12.28 -21.69 25.89
C GLY A 327 -13.51 -21.05 25.25
N ILE A 328 -13.47 -19.75 24.97
CA ILE A 328 -14.62 -19.02 24.41
C ILE A 328 -14.48 -18.92 22.88
N TRP A 329 -15.41 -19.55 22.17
CA TRP A 329 -15.46 -19.48 20.71
C TRP A 329 -16.17 -18.20 20.25
N ARG A 330 -15.60 -17.52 19.28
CA ARG A 330 -16.17 -16.30 18.67
C ARG A 330 -16.17 -16.38 17.13
N GLY A 331 -15.26 -17.17 16.55
CA GLY A 331 -15.06 -17.24 15.10
C GLY A 331 -14.52 -15.93 14.54
N THR A 332 -14.82 -15.67 13.26
CA THR A 332 -14.43 -14.41 12.58
C THR A 332 -15.53 -13.34 12.68
N GLY A 333 -16.75 -13.73 13.03
CA GLY A 333 -17.94 -12.87 12.97
C GLY A 333 -18.56 -12.80 11.58
N ALA A 334 -17.84 -13.21 10.54
CA ALA A 334 -18.36 -13.22 9.17
C ALA A 334 -19.19 -14.48 8.90
N LYS A 335 -20.17 -14.35 8.02
CA LYS A 335 -21.06 -15.46 7.63
C LYS A 335 -21.41 -15.36 6.15
N LEU A 336 -21.58 -16.50 5.51
CA LEU A 336 -22.19 -16.61 4.19
C LEU A 336 -23.66 -16.96 4.35
N ASP A 337 -24.51 -16.33 3.57
CA ASP A 337 -25.94 -16.67 3.52
C ASP A 337 -26.12 -18.06 2.87
N LEU A 338 -27.20 -18.74 3.22
CA LEU A 338 -27.48 -20.08 2.68
C LEU A 338 -27.52 -20.11 1.15
N GLY A 339 -27.95 -19.02 0.51
CA GLY A 339 -27.93 -18.89 -0.95
C GLY A 339 -26.55 -18.78 -1.56
N GLN A 340 -25.53 -18.43 -0.77
CA GLN A 340 -24.13 -18.32 -1.21
C GLN A 340 -23.34 -19.62 -1.05
N ILE A 341 -23.91 -20.61 -0.33
CA ILE A 341 -23.20 -21.87 -0.03
C ILE A 341 -22.89 -22.66 -1.32
N GLU A 342 -23.76 -22.63 -2.31
CA GLU A 342 -23.51 -23.32 -3.59
C GLU A 342 -22.29 -22.73 -4.33
N ASN A 343 -22.05 -21.44 -4.17
CA ASN A 343 -20.92 -20.71 -4.77
C ASN A 343 -19.95 -20.21 -3.69
N TRP A 344 -19.75 -21.02 -2.64
CA TRP A 344 -18.98 -20.60 -1.48
C TRP A 344 -17.55 -20.14 -1.80
N LYS A 345 -16.92 -20.68 -2.84
CA LYS A 345 -15.53 -20.31 -3.19
C LYS A 345 -15.42 -18.82 -3.54
N GLU A 346 -16.32 -18.36 -4.40
CA GLU A 346 -16.36 -16.94 -4.80
C GLU A 346 -16.78 -16.06 -3.61
N ALA A 347 -17.86 -16.44 -2.94
CA ALA A 347 -18.38 -15.71 -1.78
C ALA A 347 -17.35 -15.58 -0.64
N LEU A 348 -16.58 -16.66 -0.38
CA LEU A 348 -15.53 -16.65 0.64
C LEU A 348 -14.37 -15.72 0.24
N SER A 349 -13.97 -15.74 -1.04
CA SER A 349 -12.89 -14.87 -1.53
C SER A 349 -13.26 -13.38 -1.41
N ASP A 350 -14.55 -13.05 -1.50
CA ASP A 350 -15.06 -11.67 -1.37
C ASP A 350 -15.27 -11.27 0.10
N THR A 351 -15.20 -12.21 1.03
CA THR A 351 -15.44 -11.95 2.46
C THR A 351 -14.21 -11.28 3.08
N THR A 352 -14.45 -10.22 3.88
CA THR A 352 -13.39 -9.51 4.60
C THR A 352 -13.01 -10.28 5.87
N VAL A 353 -11.95 -11.05 5.77
CA VAL A 353 -11.35 -11.78 6.91
C VAL A 353 -9.83 -11.74 6.75
N ALA A 354 -9.09 -11.90 7.85
CA ALA A 354 -7.63 -11.85 7.83
C ALA A 354 -7.03 -13.01 7.02
N ARG A 355 -6.05 -12.70 6.17
CA ARG A 355 -5.27 -13.67 5.39
C ARG A 355 -3.77 -13.50 5.60
N ASP A 356 -3.39 -12.66 6.56
CA ASP A 356 -1.99 -12.30 6.87
C ASP A 356 -1.42 -13.07 8.07
N ILE A 357 -2.09 -14.13 8.51
CA ILE A 357 -1.69 -14.85 9.73
C ILE A 357 -0.88 -16.09 9.36
N ASP A 358 0.41 -16.04 9.67
CA ASP A 358 1.30 -17.22 9.64
C ASP A 358 1.75 -17.46 11.09
N LEU A 359 1.27 -18.56 11.68
CA LEU A 359 1.61 -18.99 13.03
C LEU A 359 1.70 -20.51 13.03
N GLU A 360 2.90 -21.02 12.98
CA GLU A 360 3.21 -22.46 12.79
C GLU A 360 2.54 -22.98 11.50
N GLY A 361 2.46 -22.13 10.48
CA GLY A 361 1.80 -22.36 9.21
C GLY A 361 0.70 -21.35 8.94
N GLN A 362 0.40 -21.19 7.66
CA GLN A 362 -0.61 -20.24 7.19
C GLN A 362 -1.99 -20.61 7.72
N TRP A 363 -2.74 -19.61 8.18
CA TRP A 363 -4.15 -19.74 8.51
C TRP A 363 -4.98 -19.44 7.27
N TYR A 364 -5.95 -20.31 6.97
CA TYR A 364 -6.82 -20.18 5.80
C TYR A 364 -8.24 -19.84 6.23
N PRO A 365 -8.90 -18.89 5.56
CA PRO A 365 -10.35 -18.74 5.72
C PRO A 365 -11.07 -20.00 5.26
N ALA A 366 -12.14 -20.35 5.94
CA ALA A 366 -12.98 -21.48 5.59
C ALA A 366 -14.43 -21.19 5.96
N VAL A 367 -15.37 -21.80 5.26
CA VAL A 367 -16.79 -21.72 5.56
C VAL A 367 -17.28 -23.08 6.06
N VAL A 368 -18.11 -23.09 7.10
CA VAL A 368 -18.73 -24.31 7.62
C VAL A 368 -19.85 -24.72 6.64
N LEU A 369 -19.67 -25.87 6.00
CA LEU A 369 -20.65 -26.42 5.05
C LEU A 369 -21.60 -27.41 5.71
N GLU A 370 -21.11 -28.14 6.75
CA GLU A 370 -21.93 -29.10 7.50
C GLU A 370 -21.42 -29.21 8.93
N VAL A 371 -22.36 -29.25 9.87
CA VAL A 371 -22.07 -29.49 11.29
C VAL A 371 -22.51 -30.91 11.61
N GLY A 372 -21.56 -31.84 11.65
CA GLY A 372 -21.81 -33.23 12.01
C GLY A 372 -21.75 -33.45 13.53
N ASN A 373 -21.95 -34.68 13.98
CA ASN A 373 -21.86 -35.02 15.40
C ASN A 373 -20.42 -35.00 15.92
N ASP A 374 -19.47 -35.41 15.08
CA ASP A 374 -18.07 -35.58 15.46
C ASP A 374 -17.08 -34.77 14.63
N GLU A 375 -17.56 -33.99 13.66
CA GLU A 375 -16.70 -33.19 12.79
C GLU A 375 -17.43 -32.00 12.16
N LEU A 376 -16.66 -30.98 11.78
CA LEU A 376 -17.12 -29.88 10.92
C LEU A 376 -16.59 -30.15 9.51
N ARG A 377 -17.47 -30.13 8.53
CA ARG A 377 -17.07 -30.15 7.10
C ARG A 377 -16.98 -28.72 6.60
N LEU A 378 -15.89 -28.46 5.89
CA LEU A 378 -15.51 -27.09 5.56
C LEU A 378 -15.29 -26.93 4.04
N GLY A 379 -15.56 -25.73 3.55
CA GLY A 379 -15.04 -25.22 2.29
C GLY A 379 -13.83 -24.34 2.62
N ILE A 380 -12.62 -24.81 2.36
CA ILE A 380 -11.38 -24.11 2.73
C ILE A 380 -10.84 -23.36 1.52
N GLU A 381 -10.53 -22.07 1.70
CA GLU A 381 -9.97 -21.23 0.64
C GLU A 381 -8.62 -21.81 0.16
N GLY A 382 -8.49 -22.02 -1.15
CA GLY A 382 -7.26 -22.57 -1.75
C GLY A 382 -7.05 -24.06 -1.57
N TRP A 383 -8.03 -24.78 -0.99
CA TRP A 383 -7.91 -26.24 -0.80
C TRP A 383 -7.78 -26.99 -2.12
N THR A 384 -6.90 -28.02 -2.12
CA THR A 384 -6.68 -28.92 -3.25
C THR A 384 -6.72 -30.38 -2.77
N ASP A 385 -6.91 -31.31 -3.70
CA ASP A 385 -7.00 -32.75 -3.41
C ASP A 385 -5.69 -33.32 -2.82
N SER A 386 -4.58 -32.59 -2.92
CA SER A 386 -3.29 -32.99 -2.32
C SER A 386 -3.21 -32.67 -0.81
N MET A 387 -4.17 -31.88 -0.31
CA MET A 387 -4.21 -31.49 1.10
C MET A 387 -5.05 -32.47 1.91
N ALA A 388 -4.96 -32.40 3.25
CA ALA A 388 -5.81 -33.17 4.16
C ALA A 388 -7.29 -32.92 3.84
N PRO A 389 -8.18 -33.93 4.06
CA PRO A 389 -9.62 -33.72 3.83
C PRO A 389 -10.14 -32.46 4.54
N PRO A 390 -11.04 -31.68 3.90
CA PRO A 390 -11.45 -30.37 4.43
C PRO A 390 -12.46 -30.51 5.56
N LEU A 391 -11.98 -31.05 6.69
CA LEU A 391 -12.79 -31.24 7.89
C LEU A 391 -11.95 -31.02 9.15
N VAL A 392 -12.62 -30.64 10.24
CA VAL A 392 -12.03 -30.52 11.57
C VAL A 392 -12.74 -31.50 12.49
N PRO A 393 -12.03 -32.51 13.01
CA PRO A 393 -12.66 -33.46 13.94
C PRO A 393 -12.90 -32.82 15.31
N ARG A 394 -13.91 -33.32 16.03
CA ARG A 394 -14.32 -32.81 17.35
C ARG A 394 -13.15 -32.75 18.33
N GLU A 395 -12.22 -33.68 18.26
CA GLU A 395 -11.06 -33.75 19.16
C GLU A 395 -10.15 -32.51 19.03
N ASP A 396 -10.12 -31.86 17.88
CA ASP A 396 -9.33 -30.63 17.66
C ASP A 396 -10.08 -29.37 18.10
N ILE A 397 -11.36 -29.50 18.53
CA ILE A 397 -12.21 -28.40 18.97
C ILE A 397 -12.50 -28.49 20.50
N LYS A 398 -11.86 -29.42 21.21
CA LYS A 398 -12.09 -29.65 22.66
C LYS A 398 -11.80 -28.43 23.53
N TRP A 399 -11.00 -27.50 23.06
CA TRP A 399 -10.72 -26.24 23.78
C TRP A 399 -11.93 -25.30 23.83
N VAL A 400 -12.89 -25.47 22.91
CA VAL A 400 -14.11 -24.65 22.85
C VAL A 400 -15.11 -25.16 23.88
N LYS A 401 -15.52 -24.31 24.81
CA LYS A 401 -16.54 -24.62 25.83
C LYS A 401 -17.94 -24.53 25.23
N GLY A 402 -18.84 -25.35 25.75
CA GLY A 402 -20.24 -25.36 25.33
C GLY A 402 -20.56 -26.46 24.33
N SER A 403 -21.80 -26.46 23.86
CA SER A 403 -22.31 -27.44 22.91
C SER A 403 -21.72 -27.24 21.53
N PHE A 404 -21.38 -28.33 20.85
CA PHE A 404 -20.84 -28.29 19.48
C PHE A 404 -21.82 -27.62 18.52
N VAL A 405 -23.09 -28.00 18.58
CA VAL A 405 -24.15 -27.49 17.70
C VAL A 405 -24.47 -26.01 17.99
N ASP A 406 -24.34 -25.60 19.26
CA ASP A 406 -24.61 -24.21 19.65
C ASP A 406 -23.51 -23.25 19.15
N ASN A 407 -22.27 -23.73 19.08
CA ASN A 407 -21.12 -22.92 18.73
C ASN A 407 -20.93 -22.74 17.20
N PHE A 408 -21.38 -23.72 16.39
CA PHE A 408 -21.10 -23.76 14.95
C PHE A 408 -22.38 -23.89 14.14
N LYS A 409 -22.49 -23.10 13.08
CA LYS A 409 -23.63 -23.11 12.14
C LYS A 409 -23.14 -23.10 10.69
N VAL A 410 -23.90 -23.74 9.82
CA VAL A 410 -23.63 -23.69 8.37
C VAL A 410 -23.58 -22.22 7.92
N GLY A 411 -22.55 -21.88 7.15
CA GLY A 411 -22.31 -20.51 6.70
C GLY A 411 -21.32 -19.72 7.55
N ASP A 412 -21.01 -20.17 8.78
CA ASP A 412 -20.01 -19.49 9.62
C ASP A 412 -18.66 -19.49 8.90
N VAL A 413 -18.00 -18.33 8.86
CA VAL A 413 -16.64 -18.20 8.32
C VAL A 413 -15.66 -18.32 9.49
N VAL A 414 -14.70 -19.21 9.35
CA VAL A 414 -13.74 -19.55 10.40
C VAL A 414 -12.32 -19.51 9.84
N HIS A 415 -11.32 -19.58 10.71
CA HIS A 415 -9.93 -19.81 10.32
C HIS A 415 -9.52 -21.24 10.65
N VAL A 416 -8.73 -21.85 9.77
CA VAL A 416 -8.16 -23.18 10.00
C VAL A 416 -6.68 -23.17 9.65
N ARG A 417 -5.92 -24.06 10.30
CA ARG A 417 -4.50 -24.29 10.03
C ARG A 417 -4.28 -25.80 9.85
N ALA A 418 -3.48 -26.16 8.85
CA ALA A 418 -3.12 -27.56 8.63
C ALA A 418 -2.17 -28.04 9.74
N LEU A 419 -2.39 -29.26 10.23
CA LEU A 419 -1.50 -29.93 11.19
C LEU A 419 -0.66 -30.99 10.47
N THR A 420 0.64 -30.94 10.70
CA THR A 420 1.63 -31.87 10.11
C THR A 420 2.08 -32.84 11.19
N LYS A 421 2.07 -34.13 10.86
CA LYS A 421 2.52 -35.18 11.81
C LYS A 421 3.60 -36.11 11.30
N ASP A 422 3.83 -36.19 9.99
CA ASP A 422 4.82 -37.13 9.48
C ASP A 422 6.18 -36.42 9.25
N GLU A 423 7.21 -37.23 9.09
CA GLU A 423 8.59 -36.77 8.87
C GLU A 423 8.78 -36.08 7.52
N ASN A 424 7.83 -36.27 6.59
CA ASN A 424 7.86 -35.69 5.25
C ASN A 424 7.07 -34.39 5.16
N GLY A 425 6.49 -33.94 6.26
CA GLY A 425 5.70 -32.72 6.31
C GLY A 425 4.31 -32.83 5.70
N SER A 426 3.79 -34.06 5.53
CA SER A 426 2.45 -34.27 4.98
C SER A 426 1.38 -33.81 5.97
N PHE A 427 0.41 -33.06 5.47
CA PHE A 427 -0.72 -32.59 6.28
C PHE A 427 -1.68 -33.77 6.52
N ILE A 428 -2.07 -33.98 7.76
CA ILE A 428 -2.95 -35.08 8.13
C ILE A 428 -4.36 -34.63 8.51
N ARG A 429 -4.52 -33.36 8.95
CA ARG A 429 -5.82 -32.81 9.33
C ARG A 429 -5.77 -31.29 9.51
N TRP A 430 -6.92 -30.69 9.61
CA TRP A 430 -7.09 -29.26 9.87
C TRP A 430 -7.44 -29.01 11.34
N SER A 431 -6.99 -27.87 11.85
CA SER A 431 -7.23 -27.43 13.23
C SER A 431 -7.96 -26.08 13.20
N LEU A 432 -9.01 -25.97 14.02
CA LEU A 432 -9.80 -24.75 14.12
C LEU A 432 -9.01 -23.66 14.85
N ARG A 433 -9.02 -22.45 14.28
CA ARG A 433 -8.32 -21.28 14.82
C ARG A 433 -9.26 -20.08 14.92
N GLN A 434 -8.91 -19.12 15.78
CA GLN A 434 -9.58 -17.82 15.84
C GLN A 434 -8.59 -16.75 16.26
N VAL A 435 -8.79 -15.52 15.74
CA VAL A 435 -8.00 -14.36 16.15
C VAL A 435 -8.33 -14.06 17.63
N PRO A 436 -7.32 -13.96 18.49
CA PRO A 436 -7.56 -13.65 19.91
C PRO A 436 -8.29 -12.33 20.12
N GLN A 437 -9.15 -12.28 21.12
CA GLN A 437 -9.76 -11.03 21.56
C GLN A 437 -8.73 -10.15 22.27
N VAL A 438 -7.89 -10.79 23.10
CA VAL A 438 -6.78 -10.10 23.76
C VAL A 438 -5.76 -9.66 22.71
N GLN A 439 -5.20 -8.47 22.92
CA GLN A 439 -4.23 -7.89 22.00
C GLN A 439 -2.95 -7.54 22.75
N GLY A 440 -1.89 -7.28 22.02
CA GLY A 440 -0.61 -6.90 22.59
C GLY A 440 0.28 -6.28 21.53
N ALA A 441 1.51 -5.97 21.90
CA ALA A 441 2.48 -5.38 21.00
C ALA A 441 3.90 -5.83 21.34
N PHE A 442 4.79 -5.74 20.35
CA PHE A 442 6.20 -6.08 20.46
C PHE A 442 7.03 -5.06 19.68
N VAL A 443 8.09 -4.55 20.30
CA VAL A 443 9.06 -3.65 19.64
C VAL A 443 10.47 -4.13 20.00
N ALA A 444 11.33 -4.27 18.99
CA ALA A 444 12.76 -4.51 19.17
C ALA A 444 13.54 -3.36 18.51
N MET A 445 14.52 -2.82 19.22
CA MET A 445 15.27 -1.63 18.79
C MET A 445 16.76 -1.81 19.09
N ASP A 446 17.61 -1.33 18.19
CA ASP A 446 19.05 -1.21 18.43
C ASP A 446 19.27 -0.05 19.42
N VAL A 447 19.84 -0.37 20.59
CA VAL A 447 19.96 0.58 21.69
C VAL A 447 20.97 1.71 21.40
N ASN A 448 21.90 1.51 20.48
CA ASN A 448 22.93 2.50 20.17
C ASN A 448 22.53 3.48 19.08
N THR A 449 21.65 3.04 18.15
CA THR A 449 21.27 3.84 16.98
C THR A 449 19.82 4.32 17.01
N GLY A 450 18.96 3.65 17.81
CA GLY A 450 17.51 3.94 17.79
C GLY A 450 16.77 3.26 16.66
N ARG A 451 17.45 2.49 15.80
CA ARG A 451 16.80 1.80 14.68
C ARG A 451 15.86 0.71 15.21
N VAL A 452 14.60 0.81 14.86
CA VAL A 452 13.59 -0.21 15.18
C VAL A 452 13.74 -1.34 14.18
N ILE A 453 14.10 -2.53 14.65
CA ILE A 453 14.37 -3.67 13.78
C ILE A 453 13.16 -4.61 13.62
N ALA A 454 12.23 -4.58 14.57
CA ALA A 454 10.97 -5.32 14.47
C ALA A 454 9.87 -4.60 15.25
N MET A 455 8.65 -4.65 14.72
CA MET A 455 7.48 -4.04 15.36
C MET A 455 6.23 -4.84 14.99
N GLN A 456 5.53 -5.33 16.00
CA GLN A 456 4.25 -6.02 15.81
C GLN A 456 3.23 -5.34 16.73
N GLY A 457 2.25 -4.66 16.16
CA GLY A 457 1.28 -3.84 16.89
C GLY A 457 -0.05 -4.52 17.20
N GLY A 458 -0.14 -5.83 16.96
CA GLY A 458 -1.34 -6.63 17.22
C GLY A 458 -1.18 -8.03 16.66
N PHE A 459 -2.22 -8.84 16.76
CA PHE A 459 -2.21 -10.21 16.26
C PHE A 459 -2.16 -10.26 14.72
N SER A 460 -3.02 -9.48 14.07
CA SER A 460 -3.13 -9.42 12.61
C SER A 460 -3.42 -7.99 12.18
N TYR A 461 -2.62 -7.46 11.27
CA TYR A 461 -2.82 -6.12 10.70
C TYR A 461 -4.16 -6.06 9.93
N GLN A 462 -4.47 -7.08 9.14
CA GLN A 462 -5.71 -7.13 8.37
C GLN A 462 -6.95 -7.19 9.26
N ASN A 463 -6.83 -7.81 10.45
CA ASN A 463 -7.93 -7.87 11.41
C ASN A 463 -8.11 -6.56 12.18
N SER A 464 -7.01 -5.86 12.50
CA SER A 464 -7.03 -4.59 13.23
C SER A 464 -5.79 -3.77 12.89
N VAL A 465 -5.97 -2.67 12.18
CA VAL A 465 -4.87 -1.79 11.75
C VAL A 465 -4.30 -0.95 12.89
N PHE A 466 -4.99 -0.85 14.02
CA PHE A 466 -4.56 -0.06 15.18
C PHE A 466 -3.25 -0.61 15.74
N ASN A 467 -2.19 0.21 15.67
CA ASN A 467 -0.84 -0.18 16.09
C ASN A 467 -0.66 0.06 17.59
N ARG A 468 -0.68 -1.00 18.36
CA ARG A 468 -0.57 -0.91 19.83
C ARG A 468 0.85 -0.61 20.31
N SER A 469 1.83 -0.66 19.42
CA SER A 469 3.20 -0.23 19.75
C SER A 469 3.31 1.30 19.87
N THR A 470 2.65 2.03 18.97
CA THR A 470 2.80 3.48 18.83
C THR A 470 1.54 4.28 19.15
N GLN A 471 0.35 3.68 18.96
CA GLN A 471 -0.92 4.41 19.10
C GLN A 471 -1.64 4.12 20.42
N ALA A 472 -1.42 2.94 21.04
CA ALA A 472 -2.06 2.59 22.31
C ALA A 472 -1.31 3.24 23.47
N LYS A 473 -2.02 4.05 24.24
CA LYS A 473 -1.50 4.58 25.51
C LYS A 473 -1.98 3.68 26.64
N ARG A 474 -1.04 3.24 27.46
CA ARG A 474 -1.28 2.34 28.59
C ARG A 474 -0.40 2.73 29.76
N GLN A 475 -0.88 2.44 30.95
CA GLN A 475 -0.12 2.62 32.20
C GLN A 475 1.10 1.69 32.17
N PRO A 476 2.33 2.23 32.26
CA PRO A 476 3.52 1.36 32.30
C PRO A 476 3.63 0.56 33.60
N GLY A 477 2.96 0.97 34.66
CA GLY A 477 3.01 0.30 35.94
C GLY A 477 4.43 0.25 36.48
N SER A 478 4.82 -0.89 37.06
CA SER A 478 6.13 -1.08 37.68
C SER A 478 7.31 -0.95 36.71
N SER A 479 7.09 -0.99 35.40
CA SER A 479 8.18 -0.72 34.44
C SER A 479 8.63 0.75 34.49
N PHE A 480 7.85 1.63 35.10
CA PHE A 480 8.22 3.03 35.31
C PHE A 480 9.22 3.21 36.48
N LYS A 481 9.25 2.29 37.46
CA LYS A 481 10.06 2.45 38.68
C LYS A 481 11.56 2.74 38.44
N PRO A 482 12.23 2.15 37.41
CA PRO A 482 13.64 2.48 37.19
C PRO A 482 13.92 3.97 37.03
N PHE A 483 12.97 4.74 36.49
CA PHE A 483 13.16 6.20 36.33
C PHE A 483 13.12 6.91 37.70
N VAL A 484 12.27 6.47 38.63
CA VAL A 484 12.24 6.96 40.00
C VAL A 484 13.59 6.64 40.72
N TYR A 485 14.05 5.40 40.55
CA TYR A 485 15.32 4.97 41.19
C TYR A 485 16.52 5.66 40.58
N ALA A 486 16.54 5.91 39.27
CA ALA A 486 17.60 6.70 38.62
C ALA A 486 17.65 8.13 39.17
N ALA A 487 16.49 8.75 39.31
CA ALA A 487 16.36 10.10 39.91
C ALA A 487 16.89 10.11 41.36
N ALA A 488 16.57 9.07 42.14
CA ALA A 488 17.02 8.94 43.52
C ALA A 488 18.55 8.80 43.59
N LEU A 489 19.15 7.94 42.74
CA LEU A 489 20.60 7.76 42.71
C LEU A 489 21.33 9.06 42.36
N ASP A 490 20.80 9.82 41.40
CA ASP A 490 21.37 11.12 41.01
C ASP A 490 21.14 12.19 42.11
N SER A 491 20.17 11.97 42.98
CA SER A 491 19.89 12.87 44.14
C SER A 491 20.67 12.50 45.39
N GLY A 492 21.69 11.64 45.27
CA GLY A 492 22.60 11.32 46.37
C GLY A 492 22.31 10.00 47.11
N TYR A 493 21.29 9.26 46.68
CA TYR A 493 21.02 7.92 47.24
C TYR A 493 22.03 6.92 46.66
N SER A 494 22.22 5.81 47.36
CA SER A 494 23.07 4.70 46.89
C SER A 494 22.27 3.40 46.90
N PRO A 495 22.71 2.34 46.21
CA PRO A 495 22.05 1.05 46.29
C PRO A 495 21.87 0.49 47.69
N ALA A 496 22.75 0.91 48.64
CA ALA A 496 22.72 0.47 50.03
C ALA A 496 21.86 1.38 50.93
N THR A 497 21.40 2.54 50.42
CA THR A 497 20.57 3.46 51.20
C THR A 497 19.30 2.77 51.72
N ILE A 498 19.05 2.89 53.01
CA ILE A 498 17.88 2.26 53.66
C ILE A 498 16.65 3.14 53.43
N VAL A 499 15.62 2.52 52.90
CA VAL A 499 14.29 3.12 52.72
C VAL A 499 13.29 2.23 53.47
N VAL A 500 12.38 2.85 54.22
CA VAL A 500 11.49 2.07 55.10
C VAL A 500 10.26 1.60 54.27
N ASP A 501 10.11 0.29 54.17
CA ASP A 501 8.94 -0.35 53.56
C ASP A 501 7.86 -0.49 54.63
N ALA A 502 7.04 0.55 54.80
CA ALA A 502 6.03 0.68 55.85
C ALA A 502 4.81 1.45 55.30
N PRO A 503 3.65 1.37 55.97
CA PRO A 503 2.46 2.10 55.52
C PRO A 503 2.73 3.58 55.29
N ILE A 504 2.10 4.14 54.28
CA ILE A 504 2.16 5.56 53.95
C ILE A 504 0.74 6.05 53.59
N GLU A 505 0.42 7.25 54.02
CA GLU A 505 -0.82 7.94 53.66
C GLU A 505 -0.47 9.21 52.93
N VAL A 506 -1.18 9.45 51.84
CA VAL A 506 -0.99 10.64 51.00
C VAL A 506 -2.34 11.32 50.81
N ASN A 507 -2.42 12.57 51.18
CA ASN A 507 -3.62 13.40 50.94
C ASN A 507 -3.70 13.75 49.45
N THR A 508 -4.80 13.41 48.82
CA THR A 508 -5.08 13.74 47.40
C THR A 508 -6.42 14.49 47.32
N PRO A 509 -6.71 15.19 46.21
CA PRO A 509 -8.00 15.83 46.02
C PRO A 509 -9.18 14.86 46.12
N GLN A 510 -8.99 13.58 45.90
CA GLN A 510 -10.01 12.54 45.95
C GLN A 510 -10.10 11.86 47.33
N GLY A 511 -9.27 12.27 48.29
CA GLY A 511 -9.20 11.67 49.62
C GLY A 511 -7.85 11.12 49.97
N ILE A 512 -7.76 10.35 51.04
CA ILE A 512 -6.49 9.77 51.51
C ILE A 512 -6.17 8.51 50.69
N TRP A 513 -5.02 8.56 49.99
CA TRP A 513 -4.49 7.42 49.23
C TRP A 513 -3.54 6.59 50.10
N ARG A 514 -3.81 5.30 50.16
CA ARG A 514 -3.00 4.33 50.94
C ARG A 514 -2.48 3.21 50.01
N PRO A 515 -1.33 3.45 49.33
CA PRO A 515 -0.78 2.41 48.48
C PRO A 515 -0.36 1.18 49.28
N ARG A 516 -0.25 0.03 48.59
CA ARG A 516 0.18 -1.23 49.19
C ARG A 516 1.17 -1.94 48.27
N ASN A 517 2.04 -2.76 48.85
CA ASN A 517 2.81 -3.73 48.07
C ASN A 517 1.86 -4.80 47.50
N SER A 518 2.21 -5.40 46.37
CA SER A 518 1.44 -6.48 45.75
C SER A 518 1.29 -7.68 46.68
N SER A 519 2.24 -7.89 47.58
CA SER A 519 2.22 -8.95 48.61
C SER A 519 1.27 -8.64 49.78
N ASN A 520 0.77 -7.40 49.90
CA ASN A 520 0.04 -6.86 51.05
C ASN A 520 0.85 -6.94 52.37
N LYS A 521 2.19 -7.03 52.29
CA LYS A 521 3.09 -7.08 53.44
C LYS A 521 3.99 -5.83 53.50
N PHE A 522 4.52 -5.57 54.71
CA PHE A 522 5.50 -4.51 54.95
C PHE A 522 6.80 -5.20 55.38
N TYR A 523 7.94 -4.67 54.96
CA TYR A 523 9.23 -5.32 55.13
C TYR A 523 10.20 -4.52 55.98
N GLY A 524 9.82 -3.31 56.42
CA GLY A 524 10.60 -2.47 57.28
C GLY A 524 11.82 -1.85 56.57
N PRO A 525 12.86 -1.48 57.35
CA PRO A 525 14.09 -0.90 56.79
C PRO A 525 14.71 -1.84 55.74
N THR A 526 14.85 -1.38 54.51
CA THR A 526 15.25 -2.23 53.37
C THR A 526 16.21 -1.43 52.46
N PRO A 527 17.30 -2.03 51.98
CA PRO A 527 18.18 -1.34 51.03
C PRO A 527 17.47 -0.99 49.73
N LEU A 528 17.80 0.15 49.15
CA LEU A 528 17.21 0.66 47.91
C LEU A 528 17.29 -0.39 46.80
N ARG A 529 18.40 -1.11 46.64
CA ARG A 529 18.55 -2.16 45.64
C ARG A 529 17.47 -3.24 45.75
N THR A 530 17.11 -3.68 46.97
CA THR A 530 16.06 -4.66 47.21
C THR A 530 14.71 -4.10 46.80
N GLY A 531 14.49 -2.81 46.99
CA GLY A 531 13.26 -2.11 46.57
C GLY A 531 12.96 -2.26 45.07
N ILE A 532 13.99 -2.05 44.24
CA ILE A 532 13.79 -2.20 42.78
C ILE A 532 13.78 -3.67 42.38
N GLU A 533 14.65 -4.51 42.95
CA GLU A 533 14.69 -5.96 42.67
C GLU A 533 13.34 -6.64 42.91
N ARG A 534 12.66 -6.25 44.01
CA ARG A 534 11.40 -6.85 44.46
C ARG A 534 10.19 -6.02 44.05
N SER A 535 10.40 -4.94 43.31
CA SER A 535 9.32 -4.06 42.83
C SER A 535 8.42 -3.55 43.98
N ARG A 536 9.02 -3.05 45.07
CA ARG A 536 8.32 -2.58 46.27
C ARG A 536 7.61 -1.25 46.00
N ASN A 537 6.28 -1.24 46.08
CA ASN A 537 5.48 -0.02 45.85
C ASN A 537 5.73 1.05 46.91
N LEU A 538 5.70 0.64 48.19
CA LEU A 538 5.79 1.60 49.29
C LEU A 538 7.18 2.30 49.32
N MET A 539 8.26 1.57 49.05
CA MET A 539 9.59 2.15 48.93
C MET A 539 9.67 3.17 47.80
N THR A 540 9.08 2.83 46.64
CA THR A 540 9.06 3.71 45.45
C THR A 540 8.28 5.02 45.73
N VAL A 541 7.09 4.92 46.34
CA VAL A 541 6.29 6.08 46.69
C VAL A 541 7.06 6.97 47.69
N ARG A 542 7.69 6.35 48.71
CA ARG A 542 8.47 7.08 49.72
C ARG A 542 9.66 7.80 49.09
N LEU A 543 10.40 7.14 48.19
CA LEU A 543 11.50 7.75 47.42
C LEU A 543 11.02 8.95 46.63
N ALA A 544 9.94 8.77 45.84
CA ALA A 544 9.40 9.85 44.99
C ALA A 544 8.92 11.04 45.85
N LYS A 545 8.34 10.76 47.02
CA LYS A 545 7.90 11.81 47.95
C LYS A 545 9.14 12.57 48.52
N GLN A 546 10.22 11.86 48.84
CA GLN A 546 11.41 12.45 49.42
C GLN A 546 12.21 13.30 48.43
N ILE A 547 12.37 12.81 47.17
CA ILE A 547 13.11 13.55 46.14
C ILE A 547 12.24 14.60 45.44
N GLY A 548 10.93 14.43 45.49
CA GLY A 548 9.97 15.33 44.88
C GLY A 548 9.56 14.88 43.47
N MET A 549 8.28 15.00 43.16
CA MET A 549 7.73 14.60 41.85
C MET A 549 8.21 15.50 40.68
N ASP A 550 8.67 16.71 40.97
CA ASP A 550 9.31 17.56 39.94
C ASP A 550 10.59 16.91 39.41
N VAL A 551 11.40 16.33 40.30
CA VAL A 551 12.65 15.63 39.92
C VAL A 551 12.31 14.35 39.16
N VAL A 552 11.34 13.57 39.65
CA VAL A 552 10.90 12.34 38.98
C VAL A 552 10.39 12.65 37.56
N ALA A 553 9.57 13.68 37.42
CA ALA A 553 9.00 14.11 36.14
C ALA A 553 10.10 14.56 35.16
N GLU A 554 11.06 15.36 35.66
CA GLU A 554 12.23 15.79 34.85
C GLU A 554 12.97 14.59 34.29
N TYR A 555 13.21 13.57 35.11
CA TYR A 555 13.89 12.35 34.67
C TYR A 555 13.07 11.61 33.60
N ALA A 556 11.77 11.42 33.85
CA ALA A 556 10.87 10.74 32.89
C ALA A 556 10.84 11.46 31.54
N GLU A 557 10.80 12.81 31.57
CA GLU A 557 10.80 13.65 30.37
C GLU A 557 12.13 13.59 29.62
N ARG A 558 13.24 13.63 30.34
CA ARG A 558 14.59 13.50 29.76
C ARG A 558 14.80 12.12 29.11
N PHE A 559 14.25 11.07 29.70
CA PHE A 559 14.28 9.71 29.13
C PHE A 559 13.28 9.56 27.96
N GLY A 560 12.35 10.51 27.79
CA GLY A 560 11.38 10.47 26.71
C GLY A 560 10.13 9.62 26.98
N VAL A 561 9.91 9.25 28.25
CA VAL A 561 8.70 8.48 28.64
C VAL A 561 7.45 9.34 28.43
N TYR A 562 7.54 10.63 28.80
CA TYR A 562 6.48 11.62 28.64
C TYR A 562 7.06 12.91 28.07
N GLU A 563 6.21 13.72 27.46
CA GLU A 563 6.58 15.09 27.05
C GLU A 563 6.40 16.07 28.20
N ASP A 564 5.35 15.89 28.99
CA ASP A 564 5.02 16.70 30.17
C ASP A 564 4.30 15.80 31.17
N MET A 565 5.01 15.36 32.18
CA MET A 565 4.50 14.42 33.18
C MET A 565 3.74 15.12 34.30
N SER A 566 2.55 14.64 34.62
CA SER A 566 1.77 15.13 35.78
C SER A 566 2.50 14.81 37.11
N ARG A 567 2.40 15.74 38.05
CA ARG A 567 3.16 15.67 39.34
C ARG A 567 2.41 14.90 40.44
N PHE A 568 1.44 14.04 40.08
CA PHE A 568 0.74 13.21 41.07
C PHE A 568 1.67 12.10 41.59
N LEU A 569 1.72 11.92 42.90
CA LEU A 569 2.63 10.94 43.53
C LEU A 569 2.33 9.50 43.06
N ALA A 570 1.09 9.17 42.73
CA ALA A 570 0.71 7.85 42.19
C ALA A 570 1.44 7.55 40.86
N ASN A 571 1.84 8.58 40.11
CA ASN A 571 2.56 8.40 38.83
C ASN A 571 3.95 7.79 39.03
N ALA A 572 4.51 7.83 40.25
CA ALA A 572 5.74 7.11 40.60
C ALA A 572 5.58 5.57 40.43
N LEU A 573 4.35 5.08 40.50
CA LEU A 573 4.02 3.67 40.28
C LEU A 573 3.56 3.37 38.84
N GLY A 574 3.73 4.36 37.93
CA GLY A 574 3.41 4.18 36.53
C GLY A 574 1.91 4.25 36.21
N SER A 575 1.17 5.13 36.88
CA SER A 575 -0.28 5.29 36.62
C SER A 575 -0.60 6.20 35.44
N GLU A 576 0.33 7.06 35.04
CA GLU A 576 0.15 7.91 33.85
C GLU A 576 0.46 7.12 32.57
N GLU A 577 -0.37 7.28 31.55
CA GLU A 577 -0.28 6.48 30.32
C GLU A 577 0.82 6.98 29.37
N THR A 578 1.49 6.03 28.72
CA THR A 578 2.46 6.27 27.66
C THR A 578 2.36 5.12 26.63
N THR A 579 3.23 5.13 25.61
CA THR A 579 3.24 4.08 24.59
C THR A 579 4.38 3.09 24.83
N LEU A 580 4.24 1.87 24.30
CA LEU A 580 5.33 0.89 24.30
C LEU A 580 6.57 1.44 23.59
N TYR A 581 6.37 2.13 22.49
CA TYR A 581 7.42 2.74 21.66
C TYR A 581 8.29 3.70 22.50
N GLN A 582 7.65 4.58 23.30
CA GLN A 582 8.34 5.52 24.18
C GLN A 582 9.07 4.78 25.30
N MET A 583 8.46 3.74 25.88
CA MET A 583 9.08 2.95 26.96
C MET A 583 10.33 2.19 26.48
N VAL A 584 10.28 1.58 25.29
CA VAL A 584 11.45 0.88 24.70
C VAL A 584 12.58 1.87 24.44
N SER A 585 12.26 3.04 23.88
CA SER A 585 13.25 4.11 23.66
C SER A 585 13.88 4.58 24.97
N ALA A 586 13.09 4.75 26.03
CA ALA A 586 13.58 5.16 27.34
C ALA A 586 14.50 4.09 27.95
N TYR A 587 14.12 2.81 27.85
CA TYR A 587 14.91 1.70 28.38
C TYR A 587 16.24 1.54 27.63
N ALA A 588 16.30 1.90 26.35
CA ALA A 588 17.55 1.89 25.57
C ALA A 588 18.65 2.72 26.25
N MET A 589 18.29 3.81 26.91
CA MET A 589 19.23 4.68 27.60
C MET A 589 19.92 3.97 28.77
N PHE A 590 19.22 3.06 29.47
CA PHE A 590 19.86 2.23 30.50
C PHE A 590 20.84 1.24 29.88
N ALA A 591 20.52 0.71 28.70
CA ALA A 591 21.34 -0.31 28.04
C ALA A 591 22.60 0.27 27.38
N ASN A 592 22.56 1.55 26.94
CA ASN A 592 23.64 2.15 26.15
C ASN A 592 24.54 3.12 26.96
N GLY A 593 24.41 3.14 28.31
CA GLY A 593 25.21 4.01 29.16
C GLY A 593 24.68 5.42 29.35
N GLY A 594 23.42 5.66 29.02
CA GLY A 594 22.73 6.92 29.28
C GLY A 594 22.60 7.85 28.06
N GLU A 595 22.96 7.39 26.88
CA GLU A 595 22.83 8.22 25.67
C GLU A 595 21.41 8.17 25.14
N ARG A 596 20.81 9.36 24.90
CA ARG A 596 19.48 9.45 24.35
C ARG A 596 19.52 9.13 22.85
N VAL A 597 18.74 8.15 22.41
CA VAL A 597 18.55 7.81 21.00
C VAL A 597 17.14 8.16 20.56
N GLN A 598 17.01 8.58 19.31
CA GLN A 598 15.69 8.82 18.72
C GLN A 598 15.27 7.55 18.00
N PRO A 599 14.13 6.95 18.37
CA PRO A 599 13.66 5.76 17.66
C PRO A 599 13.28 6.13 16.22
N THR A 600 13.72 5.30 15.29
CA THR A 600 13.44 5.51 13.86
C THR A 600 13.07 4.21 13.18
N LEU A 601 12.14 4.30 12.22
CA LEU A 601 11.71 3.20 11.35
C LEU A 601 12.35 3.33 9.96
N VAL A 602 13.03 4.46 9.70
CA VAL A 602 13.50 4.82 8.36
C VAL A 602 14.98 5.21 8.40
N ASP A 603 15.80 4.54 7.59
CA ASP A 603 17.21 4.90 7.40
C ASP A 603 17.37 6.03 6.38
N ARG A 604 16.55 6.03 5.33
CA ARG A 604 16.70 7.00 4.23
C ARG A 604 15.40 7.15 3.45
N VAL A 605 15.12 8.37 3.05
CA VAL A 605 14.03 8.70 2.11
C VAL A 605 14.66 9.38 0.90
N GLN A 606 14.34 8.88 -0.29
CA GLN A 606 14.74 9.50 -1.56
C GLN A 606 13.50 9.83 -2.38
N ASP A 607 13.53 10.96 -3.06
CA ASP A 607 12.48 11.33 -3.99
C ASP A 607 12.59 10.52 -5.30
N ARG A 608 11.64 10.72 -6.23
CA ARG A 608 11.60 9.99 -7.50
C ARG A 608 12.85 10.19 -8.37
N PHE A 609 13.64 11.23 -8.10
CA PHE A 609 14.87 11.55 -8.84
C PHE A 609 16.12 11.05 -8.11
N GLY A 610 15.96 10.35 -6.98
CA GLY A 610 17.06 9.79 -6.22
C GLY A 610 17.74 10.76 -5.24
N ARG A 611 17.19 11.96 -5.03
CA ARG A 611 17.72 12.93 -4.06
C ARG A 611 17.27 12.54 -2.65
N THR A 612 18.22 12.51 -1.70
CA THR A 612 17.98 12.17 -0.28
C THR A 612 17.61 13.39 0.54
#